data_c05c73c9483d7505dbb0e2a956a43c2a
#
_entry.id   c05c73c9483d7505dbb0e2a956a43c2a
#
_cell.length_a   1.000
_cell.length_b   1.000
_cell.length_c   1.000
_cell.angle_alpha   90.00
_cell.angle_beta   90.00
_cell.angle_gamma   90.00
#
_symmetry.space_group_name_H-M   'P 1'
#
loop_
_entity.id
_entity.type
_entity.pdbx_description
1 polymer ?
#
loop_
_entity_poly.entity_id
_entity_poly.type
_entity_poly.pdbx_seq_one_letter_code
_entity_poly.pdbx_strand_id
1 'polypeptide(L)' 'MGRYLLHHRHEPAECGVVFTSFKGHDSPLRHRPTLASCRTGGHEIWWTVEADGEDDALRLLPFYVAKRTTVTRVSEFQIP' A
#
# COMPACT_ATOMS: atom_id res chain seq x y z
N MET A 1 16.33 8.08 5.54
CA MET A 1 15.02 7.70 5.00
C MET A 1 15.17 6.48 4.11
N GLY A 2 14.28 5.52 4.22
CA GLY A 2 14.34 4.30 3.44
C GLY A 2 13.20 4.21 2.45
N ARG A 3 13.38 3.34 1.45
CA ARG A 3 12.31 3.02 0.50
C ARG A 3 11.68 1.70 0.90
N TYR A 4 10.34 1.66 0.88
CA TYR A 4 9.59 0.49 1.30
C TYR A 4 8.58 0.10 0.25
N LEU A 5 8.45 -1.20 0.03
CA LEU A 5 7.37 -1.76 -0.79
C LEU A 5 6.27 -2.22 0.16
N LEU A 6 5.08 -1.70 -0.06
CA LEU A 6 3.89 -2.09 0.69
C LEU A 6 3.08 -3.03 -0.19
N HIS A 7 2.78 -4.21 0.31
CA HIS A 7 1.99 -5.20 -0.41
C HIS A 7 0.76 -5.54 0.42
N HIS A 8 -0.40 -5.23 -0.13
CA HIS A 8 -1.69 -5.38 0.54
C HIS A 8 -2.51 -6.46 -0.17
N ARG A 9 -3.21 -7.26 0.60
CA ARG A 9 -4.16 -8.24 0.08
C ARG A 9 -5.49 -8.09 0.81
N HIS A 10 -6.58 -8.28 0.08
CA HIS A 10 -7.91 -8.28 0.68
C HIS A 10 -8.81 -9.25 -0.08
N GLU A 11 -9.91 -9.65 0.57
CA GLU A 11 -10.90 -10.50 -0.06
C GLU A 11 -11.76 -9.69 -1.03
N PRO A 12 -12.37 -10.33 -2.05
CA PRO A 12 -13.20 -9.60 -3.01
C PRO A 12 -14.30 -8.76 -2.36
N ALA A 13 -14.91 -9.27 -1.29
CA ALA A 13 -15.97 -8.56 -0.59
C ALA A 13 -15.46 -7.31 0.13
N GLU A 14 -14.15 -7.19 0.37
CA GLU A 14 -13.55 -6.06 1.08
C GLU A 14 -13.10 -4.94 0.14
N CYS A 15 -13.14 -5.17 -1.16
CA CYS A 15 -12.56 -4.25 -2.15
C CYS A 15 -13.09 -2.82 -1.98
N GLY A 16 -14.40 -2.66 -1.87
CA GLY A 16 -15.02 -1.34 -1.68
C GLY A 16 -14.62 -0.68 -0.38
N VAL A 17 -14.54 -1.46 0.70
CA VAL A 17 -14.16 -0.93 2.02
C VAL A 17 -12.71 -0.46 2.01
N VAL A 18 -11.82 -1.22 1.37
CA VAL A 18 -10.40 -0.88 1.29
C VAL A 18 -10.22 0.50 0.65
N PHE A 19 -10.80 0.73 -0.52
CA PHE A 19 -10.64 2.01 -1.19
C PHE A 19 -11.37 3.14 -0.46
N THR A 20 -12.54 2.88 0.10
CA THR A 20 -13.32 3.87 0.82
C THR A 20 -12.62 4.29 2.12
N SER A 21 -11.86 3.40 2.75
CA SER A 21 -11.17 3.69 4.01
C SER A 21 -10.14 4.81 3.89
N PHE A 22 -9.70 5.13 2.67
CA PHE A 22 -8.79 6.27 2.46
C PHE A 22 -9.47 7.63 2.63
N LYS A 23 -10.78 7.68 2.54
CA LYS A 23 -11.51 8.94 2.73
C LYS A 23 -11.33 9.43 4.16
N GLY A 24 -10.91 10.68 4.30
CA GLY A 24 -10.63 11.26 5.60
C GLY A 24 -9.28 10.91 6.19
N HIS A 25 -8.53 10.01 5.58
CA HIS A 25 -7.18 9.67 6.01
C HIS A 25 -6.19 10.63 5.34
N ASP A 26 -5.41 11.32 6.14
CA ASP A 26 -4.42 12.27 5.61
C ASP A 26 -3.19 11.53 5.13
N SER A 27 -3.08 11.34 3.83
CA SER A 27 -1.98 10.58 3.24
C SER A 27 -1.64 11.11 1.86
N PRO A 28 -0.32 11.20 1.53
CA PRO A 28 0.10 11.58 0.18
C PRO A 28 -0.25 10.54 -0.88
N LEU A 29 -0.67 9.34 -0.47
CA LEU A 29 -1.07 8.30 -1.41
C LEU A 29 -2.44 8.56 -2.04
N ARG A 30 -3.25 9.43 -1.43
CA ARG A 30 -4.57 9.74 -1.98
C ARG A 30 -4.44 10.49 -3.30
N HIS A 31 -5.37 10.21 -4.22
CA HIS A 31 -5.46 10.87 -5.53
C HIS A 31 -4.26 10.60 -6.44
N ARG A 32 -3.52 9.54 -6.15
CA ARG A 32 -2.41 9.08 -6.99
C ARG A 32 -2.73 7.74 -7.61
N PRO A 33 -2.22 7.47 -8.81
CA PRO A 33 -2.33 6.13 -9.39
C PRO A 33 -1.63 5.12 -8.49
N THR A 34 -2.21 3.94 -8.39
CA THR A 34 -1.59 2.84 -7.67
C THR A 34 -1.78 1.55 -8.46
N LEU A 35 -0.88 0.60 -8.24
CA LEU A 35 -0.96 -0.69 -8.91
C LEU A 35 -1.83 -1.62 -8.08
N ALA A 36 -2.88 -2.13 -8.70
CA ALA A 36 -3.79 -3.05 -8.04
C ALA A 36 -4.25 -4.09 -9.04
N SER A 37 -4.48 -5.30 -8.56
CA SER A 37 -4.92 -6.42 -9.40
C SER A 37 -6.40 -6.75 -9.25
N CYS A 38 -7.17 -5.85 -8.62
CA CYS A 38 -8.60 -6.09 -8.38
C CYS A 38 -9.39 -6.36 -9.66
N ARG A 39 -9.08 -5.62 -10.73
CA ARG A 39 -9.79 -5.77 -12.01
C ARG A 39 -9.52 -7.11 -12.68
N THR A 40 -8.41 -7.74 -12.34
CA THR A 40 -8.04 -9.05 -12.90
C THR A 40 -8.29 -10.18 -11.92
N GLY A 41 -8.97 -9.89 -10.80
CA GLY A 41 -9.37 -10.89 -9.82
C GLY A 41 -8.36 -11.17 -8.72
N GLY A 42 -7.23 -10.44 -8.69
CA GLY A 42 -6.17 -10.72 -7.73
C GLY A 42 -6.35 -10.08 -6.36
N HIS A 43 -7.02 -8.95 -6.30
CA HIS A 43 -7.31 -8.21 -5.07
C HIS A 43 -6.07 -7.91 -4.22
N GLU A 44 -4.99 -7.50 -4.89
CA GLU A 44 -3.75 -7.08 -4.26
C GLU A 44 -3.42 -5.67 -4.72
N ILE A 45 -2.73 -4.92 -3.83
CA ILE A 45 -2.32 -3.55 -4.13
C ILE A 45 -0.87 -3.40 -3.72
N TRP A 46 -0.10 -2.64 -4.51
CA TRP A 46 1.32 -2.38 -4.26
C TRP A 46 1.58 -0.89 -4.25
N TRP A 47 2.33 -0.43 -3.24
CA TRP A 47 2.84 0.94 -3.16
C TRP A 47 4.33 0.91 -2.91
N THR A 48 5.05 1.86 -3.50
CA THR A 48 6.43 2.13 -3.13
C THR A 48 6.46 3.49 -2.45
N VAL A 49 6.98 3.53 -1.23
CA VAL A 49 6.98 4.76 -0.43
C VAL A 49 8.34 4.99 0.20
N GLU A 50 8.61 6.25 0.56
CA GLU A 50 9.78 6.60 1.35
C GLU A 50 9.31 6.97 2.75
N ALA A 51 10.02 6.46 3.76
CA ALA A 51 9.67 6.68 5.15
C ALA A 51 10.90 6.45 6.03
N ASP A 52 10.82 6.90 7.29
CA ASP A 52 11.91 6.75 8.23
C ASP A 52 12.02 5.32 8.79
N GLY A 53 10.94 4.56 8.72
CA GLY A 53 10.91 3.18 9.19
C GLY A 53 9.66 2.48 8.73
N GLU A 54 9.54 1.17 9.09
CA GLU A 54 8.39 0.36 8.69
C GLU A 54 7.09 0.90 9.24
N ASP A 55 7.09 1.34 10.51
CA ASP A 55 5.87 1.88 11.13
C ASP A 55 5.41 3.15 10.44
N ASP A 56 6.35 4.03 10.08
CA ASP A 56 6.03 5.27 9.38
C ASP A 56 5.49 4.97 7.98
N ALA A 57 6.03 3.96 7.30
CA ALA A 57 5.52 3.55 6.01
C ALA A 57 4.07 3.07 6.13
N LEU A 58 3.77 2.23 7.13
CA LEU A 58 2.42 1.72 7.33
C LEU A 58 1.42 2.81 7.73
N ARG A 59 1.88 3.88 8.39
CA ARG A 59 1.01 5.01 8.76
C ARG A 59 0.47 5.77 7.57
N LEU A 60 1.07 5.60 6.40
CA LEU A 60 0.55 6.20 5.17
C LEU A 60 -0.76 5.55 4.73
N LEU A 61 -1.07 4.38 5.29
CA LEU A 61 -2.29 3.63 4.99
C LEU A 61 -3.29 3.76 6.13
N PRO A 62 -4.60 3.78 5.84
CA PRO A 62 -5.60 3.66 6.89
C PRO A 62 -5.39 2.36 7.66
N PHE A 63 -5.77 2.34 8.94
CA PHE A 63 -5.54 1.17 9.78
C PHE A 63 -6.13 -0.12 9.18
N TYR A 64 -7.33 -0.02 8.62
CA TYR A 64 -7.98 -1.17 7.97
C TYR A 64 -7.10 -1.79 6.90
N VAL A 65 -6.43 -0.95 6.12
CA VAL A 65 -5.55 -1.39 5.04
C VAL A 65 -4.20 -1.84 5.59
N ALA A 66 -3.64 -1.07 6.52
CA ALA A 66 -2.31 -1.33 7.07
C ALA A 66 -2.21 -2.71 7.73
N LYS A 67 -3.24 -3.12 8.46
CA LYS A 67 -3.21 -4.42 9.15
C LYS A 67 -3.28 -5.62 8.19
N ARG A 68 -3.58 -5.36 6.91
CA ARG A 68 -3.60 -6.37 5.86
C ARG A 68 -2.45 -6.19 4.88
N THR A 69 -1.41 -5.46 5.28
CA THR A 69 -0.32 -5.07 4.41
C THR A 69 1.01 -5.54 4.99
N THR A 70 1.86 -6.10 4.15
CA THR A 70 3.24 -6.41 4.52
C THR A 70 4.13 -5.30 4.02
N VAL A 71 5.19 -5.01 4.79
CA VAL A 71 6.14 -3.96 4.45
C VAL A 71 7.52 -4.59 4.28
N THR A 72 8.20 -4.22 3.20
CA THR A 72 9.53 -4.73 2.89
C THR A 72 10.43 -3.55 2.53
N ARG A 73 11.56 -3.43 3.21
CA ARG A 73 12.55 -2.43 2.82
C ARG A 73 13.22 -2.88 1.54
N VAL A 74 13.33 -1.98 0.57
CA VAL A 74 13.85 -2.31 -0.76
C VAL A 74 14.90 -1.29 -1.19
N SER A 75 15.73 -1.71 -2.14
CA SER A 75 16.71 -0.85 -2.78
C SER A 75 16.72 -1.17 -4.27
N GLU A 76 17.19 -0.23 -5.06
CA GLU A 76 17.33 -0.46 -6.48
C GLU A 76 18.68 -1.12 -6.77
N PHE A 77 18.64 -2.11 -7.65
CA PHE A 77 19.84 -2.77 -8.14
C PHE A 77 19.80 -2.79 -9.66
N GLN A 78 20.97 -2.59 -10.26
CA GLN A 78 21.09 -2.65 -11.70
C GLN A 78 21.07 -4.12 -12.14
N ILE A 79 20.20 -4.45 -13.07
CA ILE A 79 20.18 -5.80 -13.63
C ILE A 79 21.26 -5.87 -14.69
N PRO A 80 22.22 -6.84 -14.56
CA PRO A 80 23.30 -6.97 -15.54
C PRO A 80 22.82 -7.48 -16.91
#